data_c3bc2f2dc4461830ddcfe7ccbcf98e27
#
_entry.id   c3bc2f2dc4461830ddcfe7ccbcf98e27
#
_cell.length_a   1.000
_cell.length_b   1.000
_cell.length_c   1.000
_cell.angle_alpha   90.00
_cell.angle_beta   90.00
_cell.angle_gamma   90.00
#
_symmetry.space_group_name_H-M   'P 1'
#
loop_
_entity.id
_entity.type
_entity.pdbx_description
1 polymer ?
#
loop_
_entity_poly.entity_id
_entity_poly.type
_entity_poly.pdbx_seq_one_letter_code
_entity_poly.pdbx_strand_id
1 'polypeptide(L)'
;AIRVAKPTDGMLIARPLFQMRTRLFASAGYLASLPPIRHPRDLAAVNALVIAGRDSDRTWVLSRGRERASVAPHGNVEVNDLGTLVSLAAAGAGVALLPESNLAGQAVTGSLVPVLDSWRGPDAPVFAVYASRRMPMRLRLFLDHLREWSS
;
A
#
# COMPACT_ATOMS: atom_id res chain seq x y z
N ALA A 1 13.48 4.66 -12.46
CA ALA A 1 12.23 3.99 -12.05
C ALA A 1 11.59 4.73 -10.88
N ILE A 2 10.28 4.63 -10.75
CA ILE A 2 9.53 5.08 -9.57
C ILE A 2 9.27 3.85 -8.72
N ARG A 3 9.59 3.90 -7.43
CA ARG A 3 9.42 2.79 -6.49
C ARG A 3 8.80 3.22 -5.18
N VAL A 4 7.97 2.37 -4.63
CA VAL A 4 7.50 2.47 -3.25
C VAL A 4 8.52 1.76 -2.37
N ALA A 5 9.05 2.46 -1.39
CA ALA A 5 10.19 2.11 -0.55
C ALA A 5 11.57 2.41 -1.17
N LYS A 6 12.52 2.66 -0.28
CA LYS A 6 13.91 2.96 -0.66
C LYS A 6 14.61 1.69 -1.14
N PRO A 7 15.32 1.72 -2.28
CA PRO A 7 16.09 0.58 -2.72
C PRO A 7 17.23 0.28 -1.73
N THR A 8 17.49 -0.99 -1.53
CA THR A 8 18.61 -1.48 -0.70
C THR A 8 19.94 -1.50 -1.44
N ASP A 9 19.93 -1.36 -2.76
CA ASP A 9 21.12 -1.32 -3.60
C ASP A 9 21.82 0.04 -3.47
N GLY A 10 23.02 0.04 -2.87
CA GLY A 10 23.84 1.22 -2.63
C GLY A 10 24.36 1.93 -3.90
N MET A 11 24.22 1.31 -5.08
CA MET A 11 24.59 1.90 -6.36
C MET A 11 23.50 2.80 -6.96
N LEU A 12 22.29 2.74 -6.43
CA LEU A 12 21.14 3.52 -6.90
C LEU A 12 20.93 4.77 -6.05
N ILE A 13 20.64 5.88 -6.69
CA ILE A 13 20.23 7.11 -6.03
C ILE A 13 18.71 7.09 -5.87
N ALA A 14 18.24 7.26 -4.64
CA ALA A 14 16.83 7.36 -4.32
C ALA A 14 16.49 8.79 -3.89
N ARG A 15 15.64 9.47 -4.65
CA ARG A 15 15.12 10.80 -4.31
C ARG A 15 13.68 10.68 -3.88
N PRO A 16 13.29 11.10 -2.66
CA PRO A 16 11.91 11.09 -2.24
C PRO A 16 11.08 12.03 -3.12
N LEU A 17 9.91 11.56 -3.54
CA LEU A 17 8.95 12.32 -4.34
C LEU A 17 7.78 12.79 -3.48
N PHE A 18 7.01 11.86 -2.95
CA PHE A 18 5.82 12.11 -2.14
C PHE A 18 5.53 10.90 -1.25
N GLN A 19 4.53 11.04 -0.38
CA GLN A 19 4.03 9.94 0.43
C GLN A 19 2.62 9.56 -0.03
N MET A 20 2.35 8.27 -0.09
CA MET A 20 1.01 7.75 -0.37
C MET A 20 0.36 7.31 0.93
N ARG A 21 -0.88 7.73 1.14
CA ARG A 21 -1.71 7.22 2.24
C ARG A 21 -2.09 5.78 1.94
N THR A 22 -2.06 4.93 2.96
CA THR A 22 -2.46 3.53 2.84
C THR A 22 -3.67 3.23 3.71
N ARG A 23 -4.49 2.29 3.26
CA ARG A 23 -5.65 1.74 3.96
C ARG A 23 -5.79 0.26 3.68
N LEU A 24 -6.56 -0.39 4.53
CA LEU A 24 -6.97 -1.78 4.31
C LEU A 24 -8.16 -1.83 3.35
N PHE A 25 -8.09 -2.75 2.39
CA PHE A 25 -9.13 -3.02 1.40
C PHE A 25 -9.36 -4.50 1.21
N ALA A 26 -10.59 -4.85 0.89
CA ALA A 26 -11.00 -6.18 0.48
C ALA A 26 -12.21 -6.10 -0.46
N SER A 27 -12.57 -7.20 -1.12
CA SER A 27 -13.83 -7.25 -1.86
C SER A 27 -15.04 -7.32 -0.90
N ALA A 28 -16.16 -6.75 -1.31
CA ALA A 28 -17.39 -6.81 -0.55
C ALA A 28 -17.84 -8.28 -0.33
N GLY A 29 -17.67 -9.14 -1.33
CA GLY A 29 -17.99 -10.56 -1.25
C GLY A 29 -17.17 -11.31 -0.21
N TYR A 30 -15.85 -11.02 -0.12
CA TYR A 30 -14.99 -11.58 0.91
C TYR A 30 -15.44 -11.16 2.31
N LEU A 31 -15.71 -9.87 2.51
CA LEU A 31 -16.16 -9.36 3.80
C LEU A 31 -17.50 -9.92 4.23
N ALA A 32 -18.42 -10.18 3.29
CA ALA A 32 -19.71 -10.77 3.57
C ALA A 32 -19.60 -12.23 4.09
N SER A 33 -18.50 -12.92 3.81
CA SER A 33 -18.23 -14.28 4.30
C SER A 33 -17.63 -14.33 5.71
N LEU A 34 -17.32 -13.18 6.30
CA LEU A 34 -16.66 -13.07 7.59
C LEU A 34 -17.60 -12.44 8.64
N PRO A 35 -17.34 -12.67 9.94
CA PRO A 35 -17.90 -11.84 10.99
C PRO A 35 -17.53 -10.37 10.78
N PRO A 36 -18.36 -9.40 11.23
CA PRO A 36 -18.09 -7.98 11.07
C PRO A 36 -16.76 -7.58 11.68
N ILE A 37 -15.90 -6.92 10.88
CA ILE A 37 -14.61 -6.39 11.31
C ILE A 37 -14.86 -4.96 11.81
N ARG A 38 -14.78 -4.75 13.12
CA ARG A 38 -15.06 -3.46 13.76
C ARG A 38 -13.84 -2.85 14.47
N HIS A 39 -12.85 -3.67 14.77
CA HIS A 39 -11.63 -3.27 15.45
C HIS A 39 -10.40 -3.96 14.83
N PRO A 40 -9.19 -3.35 14.88
CA PRO A 40 -7.97 -3.97 14.36
C PRO A 40 -7.70 -5.39 14.85
N ARG A 41 -8.05 -5.74 16.09
CA ARG A 41 -7.92 -7.11 16.62
C ARG A 41 -8.71 -8.16 15.83
N ASP A 42 -9.79 -7.75 15.18
CA ASP A 42 -10.64 -8.66 14.39
C ASP A 42 -9.94 -9.11 13.10
N LEU A 43 -8.87 -8.39 12.70
CA LEU A 43 -8.02 -8.76 11.56
C LEU A 43 -7.20 -10.03 11.79
N ALA A 44 -7.13 -10.54 13.01
CA ALA A 44 -6.51 -11.85 13.28
C ALA A 44 -7.24 -13.00 12.58
N ALA A 45 -8.51 -12.83 12.24
CA ALA A 45 -9.35 -13.85 11.59
C ALA A 45 -9.37 -13.74 10.06
N VAL A 46 -8.75 -12.74 9.45
CA VAL A 46 -8.74 -12.55 8.00
C VAL A 46 -7.54 -13.21 7.35
N ASN A 47 -7.68 -13.58 6.07
CA ASN A 47 -6.54 -13.91 5.23
C ASN A 47 -5.87 -12.62 4.75
N ALA A 48 -4.65 -12.37 5.17
CA ALA A 48 -3.89 -11.22 4.75
C ALA A 48 -3.14 -11.49 3.44
N LEU A 49 -3.20 -10.51 2.54
CA LEU A 49 -2.43 -10.49 1.31
C LEU A 49 -1.27 -9.52 1.51
N VAL A 50 -0.04 -9.96 1.32
CA VAL A 50 1.16 -9.18 1.62
C VAL A 50 2.13 -9.12 0.45
N ILE A 51 2.99 -8.08 0.44
CA ILE A 51 4.07 -7.96 -0.54
C ILE A 51 5.35 -8.56 0.05
N ALA A 52 5.98 -9.45 -0.73
CA ALA A 52 7.23 -10.10 -0.38
C ALA A 52 8.33 -9.09 -0.06
N GLY A 53 9.11 -9.38 0.99
CA GLY A 53 10.28 -8.58 1.35
C GLY A 53 9.98 -7.23 1.97
N ARG A 54 8.73 -6.93 2.30
CA ARG A 54 8.35 -5.72 3.05
C ARG A 54 8.13 -6.04 4.52
N ASP A 55 9.00 -5.52 5.38
CA ASP A 55 8.84 -5.68 6.84
C ASP A 55 7.56 -4.99 7.35
N SER A 56 7.12 -3.91 6.68
CA SER A 56 5.86 -3.23 6.99
C SER A 56 4.61 -4.10 6.79
N ASP A 57 4.70 -5.11 5.94
CA ASP A 57 3.57 -6.01 5.65
C ASP A 57 3.51 -7.18 6.63
N ARG A 58 4.58 -7.42 7.40
CA ARG A 58 4.61 -8.41 8.48
C ARG A 58 3.90 -7.93 9.75
N THR A 59 3.73 -6.62 9.89
CA THR A 59 2.98 -6.03 11.00
C THR A 59 2.28 -4.79 10.48
N TRP A 60 0.96 -4.83 10.47
CA TRP A 60 0.16 -3.67 10.13
C TRP A 60 0.02 -2.75 11.34
N VAL A 61 0.66 -1.60 11.28
CA VAL A 61 0.51 -0.53 12.28
C VAL A 61 -0.59 0.40 11.81
N LEU A 62 -1.73 0.31 12.45
CA LEU A 62 -2.91 1.10 12.10
C LEU A 62 -3.07 2.26 13.09
N SER A 63 -3.58 3.39 12.63
CA SER A 63 -3.83 4.57 13.44
C SER A 63 -5.22 5.14 13.19
N ARG A 64 -5.83 5.67 14.27
CA ARG A 64 -7.09 6.41 14.27
C ARG A 64 -6.96 7.59 15.24
N GLY A 65 -6.69 8.78 14.73
CA GLY A 65 -6.34 9.91 15.57
C GLY A 65 -5.09 9.62 16.43
N ARG A 66 -5.24 9.60 17.74
CA ARG A 66 -4.14 9.27 18.68
C ARG A 66 -4.04 7.77 19.00
N GLU A 67 -5.03 7.00 18.64
CA GLU A 67 -5.01 5.55 18.84
C GLU A 67 -4.09 4.87 17.85
N ARG A 68 -3.40 3.84 18.32
CA ARG A 68 -2.57 2.98 17.48
C ARG A 68 -2.84 1.52 17.82
N ALA A 69 -2.82 0.68 16.79
CA ALA A 69 -2.96 -0.76 16.93
C ALA A 69 -1.95 -1.46 16.00
N SER A 70 -1.26 -2.46 16.53
CA SER A 70 -0.37 -3.31 15.74
C SER A 70 -1.01 -4.68 15.59
N VAL A 71 -1.12 -5.16 14.36
CA VAL A 71 -1.67 -6.47 14.04
C VAL A 71 -0.65 -7.22 13.21
N ALA A 72 -0.28 -8.41 13.64
CA ALA A 72 0.48 -9.34 12.82
C ALA A 72 -0.49 -10.08 11.89
N PRO A 73 -0.52 -9.76 10.59
CA PRO A 73 -1.45 -10.39 9.68
C PRO A 73 -1.08 -11.86 9.47
N HIS A 74 -2.09 -12.71 9.43
CA HIS A 74 -1.94 -14.10 9.05
C HIS A 74 -2.44 -14.27 7.63
N GLY A 75 -1.61 -14.78 6.72
CA GLY A 75 -1.99 -14.99 5.34
C GLY A 75 -1.15 -16.06 4.67
N ASN A 76 -1.72 -16.66 3.65
CA ASN A 76 -1.08 -17.68 2.83
C ASN A 76 -0.65 -17.17 1.45
N VAL A 77 -0.83 -15.87 1.19
CA VAL A 77 -0.53 -15.26 -0.11
C VAL A 77 0.46 -14.14 0.05
N GLU A 78 1.60 -14.32 -0.57
CA GLU A 78 2.66 -13.33 -0.67
C GLU A 78 2.95 -13.08 -2.16
N VAL A 79 2.94 -11.82 -2.59
CA VAL A 79 3.17 -11.41 -3.98
C VAL A 79 4.33 -10.43 -4.06
N ASN A 80 4.88 -10.23 -5.25
CA ASN A 80 6.05 -9.37 -5.45
C ASN A 80 5.70 -8.00 -6.07
N ASP A 81 4.44 -7.77 -6.42
CA ASP A 81 4.00 -6.51 -7.02
C ASP A 81 2.62 -6.07 -6.54
N LEU A 82 2.40 -4.75 -6.57
CA LEU A 82 1.18 -4.12 -6.09
C LEU A 82 -0.03 -4.42 -6.98
N GLY A 83 0.16 -4.54 -8.30
CA GLY A 83 -0.94 -4.80 -9.23
C GLY A 83 -1.57 -6.17 -8.98
N THR A 84 -0.74 -7.19 -8.79
CA THR A 84 -1.19 -8.53 -8.41
C THR A 84 -1.89 -8.52 -7.05
N LEU A 85 -1.35 -7.78 -6.06
CA LEU A 85 -1.97 -7.66 -4.74
C LEU A 85 -3.38 -7.08 -4.82
N VAL A 86 -3.55 -6.00 -5.58
CA VAL A 86 -4.84 -5.35 -5.83
C VAL A 86 -5.82 -6.31 -6.52
N SER A 87 -5.36 -7.03 -7.54
CA SER A 87 -6.19 -7.98 -8.29
C SER A 87 -6.68 -9.13 -7.41
N LEU A 88 -5.83 -9.66 -6.54
CA LEU A 88 -6.19 -10.72 -5.60
C LEU A 88 -7.19 -10.24 -4.56
N ALA A 89 -7.00 -9.03 -4.01
CA ALA A 89 -7.95 -8.44 -3.08
C ALA A 89 -9.33 -8.24 -3.74
N ALA A 90 -9.36 -7.75 -4.98
CA ALA A 90 -10.58 -7.57 -5.77
C ALA A 90 -11.28 -8.90 -6.09
N ALA A 91 -10.50 -9.96 -6.32
CA ALA A 91 -11.00 -11.31 -6.55
C ALA A 91 -11.50 -12.02 -5.27
N GLY A 92 -11.38 -11.40 -4.09
CA GLY A 92 -11.88 -11.95 -2.84
C GLY A 92 -10.91 -12.91 -2.14
N ALA A 93 -9.61 -12.82 -2.45
CA ALA A 93 -8.61 -13.68 -1.83
C ALA A 93 -8.28 -13.28 -0.37
N GLY A 94 -8.58 -12.05 0.04
CA GLY A 94 -8.30 -11.58 1.39
C GLY A 94 -8.32 -10.07 1.55
N VAL A 95 -7.66 -9.60 2.62
CA VAL A 95 -7.48 -8.18 2.96
C VAL A 95 -6.05 -7.76 2.63
N ALA A 96 -5.89 -6.60 2.02
CA ALA A 96 -4.59 -6.02 1.69
C ALA A 96 -4.46 -4.58 2.19
N LEU A 97 -3.24 -4.19 2.60
CA LEU A 97 -2.89 -2.80 2.87
C LEU A 97 -2.43 -2.14 1.57
N LEU A 98 -3.25 -1.24 1.02
CA LEU A 98 -3.06 -0.66 -0.31
C LEU A 98 -2.97 0.87 -0.26
N PRO A 99 -2.19 1.50 -1.16
CA PRO A 99 -2.23 2.94 -1.36
C PRO A 99 -3.59 3.40 -1.88
N GLU A 100 -4.16 4.44 -1.29
CA GLU A 100 -5.45 5.02 -1.71
C GLU A 100 -5.43 5.50 -3.18
N SER A 101 -4.31 6.08 -3.62
CA SER A 101 -4.15 6.63 -4.97
C SER A 101 -4.19 5.57 -6.09
N ASN A 102 -3.75 4.34 -5.81
CA ASN A 102 -3.75 3.26 -6.81
C ASN A 102 -5.13 2.64 -7.03
N LEU A 103 -6.09 3.01 -6.20
CA LEU A 103 -7.45 2.48 -6.27
C LEU A 103 -8.37 3.34 -7.12
N ALA A 104 -7.93 4.55 -7.54
CA ALA A 104 -8.75 5.46 -8.33
C ALA A 104 -9.29 4.83 -9.63
N GLY A 105 -8.57 3.87 -10.22
CA GLY A 105 -9.03 3.10 -11.37
C GLY A 105 -9.88 1.87 -11.02
N GLN A 106 -9.74 1.30 -9.82
CA GLN A 106 -10.42 0.06 -9.40
C GLN A 106 -11.54 0.29 -8.39
N ALA A 107 -11.49 1.36 -7.61
CA ALA A 107 -12.64 1.84 -6.85
C ALA A 107 -13.79 2.25 -7.78
N VAL A 108 -13.48 2.67 -9.02
CA VAL A 108 -14.45 2.94 -10.08
C VAL A 108 -15.25 1.67 -10.46
N THR A 109 -14.70 0.48 -10.27
CA THR A 109 -15.40 -0.78 -10.54
C THR A 109 -16.19 -1.31 -9.34
N GLY A 110 -16.14 -0.64 -8.18
CA GLY A 110 -16.84 -1.07 -6.96
C GLY A 110 -16.36 -2.41 -6.39
N SER A 111 -15.25 -2.95 -6.89
CA SER A 111 -14.76 -4.27 -6.50
C SER A 111 -14.04 -4.28 -5.15
N LEU A 112 -13.48 -3.15 -4.72
CA LEU A 112 -12.80 -3.01 -3.44
C LEU A 112 -13.51 -2.01 -2.53
N VAL A 113 -13.66 -2.38 -1.28
CA VAL A 113 -14.23 -1.53 -0.22
C VAL A 113 -13.23 -1.39 0.93
N PRO A 114 -13.20 -0.25 1.62
CA PRO A 114 -12.31 -0.06 2.75
C PRO A 114 -12.71 -0.96 3.92
N VAL A 115 -11.72 -1.52 4.60
CA VAL A 115 -11.86 -2.27 5.85
C VAL A 115 -11.40 -1.38 6.98
N LEU A 116 -12.19 -1.27 8.06
CA LEU A 116 -11.89 -0.35 9.17
C LEU A 116 -11.69 1.10 8.67
N ASP A 117 -12.70 1.67 8.05
CA ASP A 117 -12.64 2.94 7.32
C ASP A 117 -12.06 4.12 8.13
N SER A 118 -12.24 4.14 9.45
CA SER A 118 -11.66 5.13 10.35
C SER A 118 -10.17 4.90 10.69
N TRP A 119 -9.59 3.78 10.30
CA TRP A 119 -8.20 3.44 10.54
C TRP A 119 -7.36 3.58 9.29
N ARG A 120 -6.13 4.04 9.44
CA ARG A 120 -5.16 4.24 8.35
C ARG A 120 -3.90 3.45 8.62
N GLY A 121 -3.30 2.94 7.56
CA GLY A 121 -1.95 2.37 7.61
C GLY A 121 -0.87 3.46 7.64
N PRO A 122 0.41 3.08 7.72
CA PRO A 122 1.52 4.00 7.62
C PRO A 122 1.60 4.59 6.21
N ASP A 123 2.00 5.87 6.12
CA ASP A 123 2.26 6.48 4.82
C ASP A 123 3.42 5.75 4.11
N ALA A 124 3.22 5.43 2.84
CA ALA A 124 4.20 4.74 2.01
C ALA A 124 5.02 5.76 1.20
N PRO A 125 6.32 5.92 1.47
CA PRO A 125 7.15 6.87 0.72
C PRO A 125 7.42 6.36 -0.69
N VAL A 126 7.28 7.26 -1.67
CA VAL A 126 7.58 7.01 -3.08
C VAL A 126 8.89 7.67 -3.47
N PHE A 127 9.75 6.93 -4.13
CA PHE A 127 11.08 7.39 -4.56
C PHE A 127 11.23 7.33 -6.07
N ALA A 128 11.90 8.34 -6.62
CA ALA A 128 12.55 8.22 -7.92
C ALA A 128 13.91 7.53 -7.73
N VAL A 129 14.15 6.48 -8.49
CA VAL A 129 15.37 5.67 -8.42
C VAL A 129 16.09 5.72 -9.77
N TYR A 130 17.36 6.10 -9.75
CA TYR A 130 18.20 6.20 -10.94
C TYR A 130 19.69 5.89 -10.63
N ALA A 131 20.41 5.42 -11.66
CA ALA A 131 21.76 4.87 -11.51
C ALA A 131 22.89 5.90 -11.61
N SER A 132 22.63 7.17 -11.95
CA SER A 132 23.67 8.16 -12.24
C SER A 132 23.60 9.37 -11.30
N ARG A 133 24.75 9.80 -10.79
CA ARG A 133 24.86 11.07 -10.04
C ARG A 133 24.62 12.31 -10.91
N ARG A 134 24.78 12.20 -12.24
CA ARG A 134 24.42 13.26 -13.19
C ARG A 134 22.97 13.06 -13.61
N MET A 135 22.09 13.88 -13.07
CA MET A 135 20.67 13.89 -13.43
C MET A 135 20.51 14.69 -14.74
N PRO A 136 20.04 14.08 -15.83
CA PRO A 136 19.71 14.81 -17.05
C PRO A 136 18.63 15.86 -16.76
N MET A 137 18.72 17.04 -17.40
CA MET A 137 17.77 18.14 -17.23
C MET A 137 16.31 17.68 -17.43
N ARG A 138 16.07 16.83 -18.42
CA ARG A 138 14.74 16.26 -18.69
C ARG A 138 14.16 15.44 -17.52
N LEU A 139 15.01 14.66 -16.84
CA LEU A 139 14.61 13.92 -15.67
C LEU A 139 14.30 14.84 -14.48
N ARG A 140 15.08 15.90 -14.32
CA ARG A 140 14.87 16.90 -13.27
C ARG A 140 13.51 17.59 -13.44
N LEU A 141 13.21 18.09 -14.64
CA LEU A 141 11.94 18.73 -14.96
C LEU A 141 10.75 17.79 -14.76
N PHE A 142 10.88 16.53 -15.16
CA PHE A 142 9.85 15.53 -14.95
C PHE A 142 9.58 15.25 -13.46
N LEU A 143 10.63 15.13 -12.65
CA LEU A 143 10.49 14.90 -11.21
C LEU A 143 9.92 16.11 -10.47
N ASP A 144 10.26 17.32 -10.89
CA ASP A 144 9.72 18.54 -10.31
C ASP A 144 8.23 18.67 -10.65
N HIS A 145 7.82 18.37 -11.88
CA HIS A 145 6.41 18.31 -12.29
C HIS A 145 5.60 17.27 -11.50
N LEU A 146 6.16 16.07 -11.28
CA LEU A 146 5.49 15.05 -10.47
C LEU A 146 5.27 15.49 -9.02
N ARG A 147 6.17 16.28 -8.45
CA ARG A 147 6.02 16.81 -7.09
C ARG A 147 4.89 17.83 -7.00
N GLU A 148 4.79 18.71 -7.98
CA GLU A 148 3.72 19.71 -8.07
C GLU A 148 2.35 19.04 -8.22
N TRP A 149 2.29 17.95 -9.00
CA TRP A 149 1.04 17.22 -9.24
C TRP A 149 0.57 16.38 -8.03
N SER A 150 1.46 16.06 -7.11
CA SER A 150 1.17 15.25 -5.91
C SER A 150 0.93 16.08 -4.64
N SER A 151 0.99 17.42 -4.73
CA SER A 151 0.69 18.37 -3.64
C SER A 151 -0.76 18.79 -3.68
#